data_22057da4ec1849d0c2fdb548760f76be
#
_entry.id   22057da4ec1849d0c2fdb548760f76be
#
_cell.length_a   1.000
_cell.length_b   1.000
_cell.length_c   1.000
_cell.angle_alpha   90.00
_cell.angle_beta   90.00
_cell.angle_gamma   90.00
#
_symmetry.space_group_name_H-M   'P 1'
#
loop_
_entity.id
_entity.type
_entity.pdbx_description
1 polymer ?
#
loop_
_entity_poly.entity_id
_entity_poly.type
_entity_poly.pdbx_seq_one_letter_code
_entity_poly.pdbx_strand_id
1 'polypeptide(L)'
;MKRLIVVFSMLLLAGCFEVDQSINLQKDLSGTADFHLGVDLEPMIVVMAQFGREMEGKTGPMTAAELAKAKAEFKKSAKKSESKEPSKADIEKSLPEGVKLLSYGSKEREFGMDTNFKFGFDKLSQLVGVKLPSKGQGDPTQKNVIDSPFEGLELSEKGDTLTIRTKPQNPTESVKEQAADA
;
A
#
# COMPACT_ATOMS: atom_id res chain seq x y z
N MET A 1 -20.64 11.07 -21.32
CA MET A 1 -20.01 9.74 -21.33
C MET A 1 -18.57 9.73 -20.77
N LYS A 2 -17.65 10.63 -21.18
CA LYS A 2 -16.26 10.65 -20.68
C LYS A 2 -16.12 10.74 -19.14
N ARG A 3 -16.98 11.53 -18.46
CA ARG A 3 -16.94 11.67 -16.99
C ARG A 3 -17.42 10.41 -16.24
N LEU A 4 -18.32 9.63 -16.82
CA LEU A 4 -18.81 8.38 -16.24
C LEU A 4 -17.73 7.29 -16.23
N ILE A 5 -16.90 7.25 -17.29
CA ILE A 5 -15.80 6.30 -17.45
C ILE A 5 -14.73 6.56 -16.38
N VAL A 6 -14.41 7.82 -16.08
CA VAL A 6 -13.41 8.18 -15.06
C VAL A 6 -13.87 7.76 -13.66
N VAL A 7 -15.15 7.98 -13.32
CA VAL A 7 -15.72 7.56 -12.02
C VAL A 7 -15.75 6.04 -11.89
N PHE A 8 -16.08 5.33 -12.96
CA PHE A 8 -16.09 3.86 -12.97
C PHE A 8 -14.68 3.26 -12.87
N SER A 9 -13.66 3.88 -13.49
CA SER A 9 -12.25 3.48 -13.32
C SER A 9 -11.74 3.67 -11.89
N MET A 10 -12.16 4.73 -11.19
CA MET A 10 -11.78 4.94 -9.77
C MET A 10 -12.39 3.90 -8.84
N LEU A 11 -13.60 3.44 -9.11
CA LEU A 11 -14.27 2.40 -8.32
C LEU A 11 -13.61 1.01 -8.48
N LEU A 12 -13.01 0.72 -9.64
CA LEU A 12 -12.32 -0.56 -9.88
C LEU A 12 -10.97 -0.64 -9.17
N LEU A 13 -10.30 0.49 -8.93
CA LEU A 13 -9.02 0.53 -8.21
C LEU A 13 -9.18 0.31 -6.69
N ALA A 14 -10.36 0.61 -6.13
CA ALA A 14 -10.63 0.42 -4.71
C ALA A 14 -10.59 -1.05 -4.24
N GLY A 15 -10.72 -2.02 -5.16
CA GLY A 15 -10.64 -3.45 -4.84
C GLY A 15 -9.24 -4.06 -4.91
N CYS A 16 -8.22 -3.28 -5.33
CA CYS A 16 -6.85 -3.79 -5.48
C CYS A 16 -6.02 -3.73 -4.19
N PHE A 17 -6.47 -2.97 -3.21
CA PHE A 17 -5.75 -2.75 -1.95
C PHE A 17 -6.68 -3.00 -0.77
N GLU A 18 -6.20 -3.79 0.17
CA GLU A 18 -6.82 -4.06 1.46
C GLU A 18 -5.86 -3.56 2.54
N VAL A 19 -6.33 -2.69 3.40
CA VAL A 19 -5.54 -2.13 4.51
C VAL A 19 -6.32 -2.27 5.80
N ASP A 20 -5.78 -3.06 6.72
CA ASP A 20 -6.32 -3.21 8.06
C ASP A 20 -5.32 -2.70 9.09
N GLN A 21 -5.80 -1.94 10.03
CA GLN A 21 -5.01 -1.42 11.13
C GLN A 21 -5.71 -1.65 12.45
N SER A 22 -4.97 -2.10 13.45
CA SER A 22 -5.45 -2.14 14.83
C SER A 22 -4.38 -1.64 15.80
N ILE A 23 -4.80 -0.89 16.81
CA ILE A 23 -3.92 -0.36 17.84
C ILE A 23 -4.48 -0.77 19.21
N ASN A 24 -3.68 -1.48 19.99
CA ASN A 24 -3.99 -1.89 21.34
C ASN A 24 -3.16 -1.04 22.31
N LEU A 25 -3.82 -0.20 23.12
CA LEU A 25 -3.18 0.70 24.08
C LEU A 25 -3.26 0.16 25.49
N GLN A 26 -2.18 0.36 26.24
CA GLN A 26 -2.12 0.22 27.69
C GLN A 26 -2.43 1.57 28.35
N LYS A 27 -2.58 1.56 29.66
CA LYS A 27 -2.92 2.76 30.45
C LYS A 27 -1.83 3.85 30.40
N ASP A 28 -0.57 3.45 30.17
CA ASP A 28 0.57 4.35 30.03
C ASP A 28 0.83 4.80 28.59
N LEU A 29 -0.14 4.54 27.69
CA LEU A 29 -0.10 4.84 26.27
C LEU A 29 0.99 4.08 25.46
N SER A 30 1.66 3.11 26.09
CA SER A 30 2.41 2.09 25.36
C SER A 30 1.47 1.07 24.73
N GLY A 31 1.97 0.21 23.85
CA GLY A 31 1.10 -0.82 23.28
C GLY A 31 1.64 -1.53 22.07
N THR A 32 0.70 -2.08 21.30
CA THR A 32 0.99 -2.74 20.03
C THR A 32 0.12 -2.22 18.92
N ALA A 33 0.68 -2.18 17.71
CA ALA A 33 -0.04 -1.85 16.49
C ALA A 33 0.14 -3.01 15.49
N ASP A 34 -0.95 -3.49 14.94
CA ASP A 34 -0.99 -4.44 13.84
C ASP A 34 -1.37 -3.70 12.56
N PHE A 35 -0.63 -3.95 11.48
CA PHE A 35 -0.86 -3.40 10.16
C PHE A 35 -0.83 -4.52 9.13
N HIS A 36 -1.89 -4.65 8.36
CA HIS A 36 -2.01 -5.57 7.25
C HIS A 36 -2.19 -4.80 5.96
N LEU A 37 -1.43 -5.17 4.94
CA LEU A 37 -1.55 -4.66 3.59
C LEU A 37 -1.73 -5.84 2.64
N GLY A 38 -2.91 -5.95 2.04
CA GLY A 38 -3.22 -6.85 0.95
C GLY A 38 -3.16 -6.10 -0.38
N VAL A 39 -2.48 -6.67 -1.36
CA VAL A 39 -2.46 -6.15 -2.73
C VAL A 39 -2.93 -7.26 -3.65
N ASP A 40 -4.00 -7.02 -4.43
CA ASP A 40 -4.48 -7.89 -5.48
C ASP A 40 -4.42 -7.16 -6.82
N LEU A 41 -3.54 -7.59 -7.70
CA LEU A 41 -3.33 -7.00 -9.01
C LEU A 41 -4.19 -7.64 -10.11
N GLU A 42 -4.95 -8.69 -9.79
CA GLU A 42 -5.78 -9.36 -10.80
C GLU A 42 -6.80 -8.43 -11.46
N PRO A 43 -7.55 -7.58 -10.72
CA PRO A 43 -8.48 -6.61 -11.34
C PRO A 43 -7.77 -5.64 -12.29
N MET A 44 -6.56 -5.18 -11.94
CA MET A 44 -5.78 -4.29 -12.77
C MET A 44 -5.34 -4.97 -14.07
N ILE A 45 -4.92 -6.25 -14.01
CA ILE A 45 -4.55 -7.03 -15.20
C ILE A 45 -5.73 -7.12 -16.16
N VAL A 46 -6.95 -7.36 -15.66
CA VAL A 46 -8.17 -7.41 -16.46
C VAL A 46 -8.42 -6.08 -17.18
N VAL A 47 -8.34 -4.97 -16.44
CA VAL A 47 -8.57 -3.63 -17.00
C VAL A 47 -7.52 -3.28 -18.06
N MET A 48 -6.24 -3.53 -17.78
CA MET A 48 -5.17 -3.25 -18.73
C MET A 48 -5.28 -4.10 -20.00
N ALA A 49 -5.62 -5.37 -19.87
CA ALA A 49 -5.82 -6.26 -21.02
C ALA A 49 -7.02 -5.84 -21.87
N GLN A 50 -8.13 -5.42 -21.25
CA GLN A 50 -9.29 -4.90 -21.95
C GLN A 50 -8.94 -3.60 -22.69
N PHE A 51 -8.22 -2.69 -22.05
CA PHE A 51 -7.77 -1.45 -22.68
C PHE A 51 -6.84 -1.70 -23.88
N GLY A 52 -5.89 -2.63 -23.75
CA GLY A 52 -5.03 -3.03 -24.85
C GLY A 52 -5.81 -3.56 -26.08
N ARG A 53 -6.85 -4.35 -25.84
CA ARG A 53 -7.75 -4.83 -26.89
C ARG A 53 -8.48 -3.70 -27.62
N GLU A 54 -9.00 -2.73 -26.87
CA GLU A 54 -9.69 -1.58 -27.42
C GLU A 54 -8.77 -0.72 -28.31
N MET A 55 -7.51 -0.58 -27.91
CA MET A 55 -6.49 0.08 -28.74
C MET A 55 -6.17 -0.69 -30.02
N GLU A 56 -6.31 -2.03 -30.03
CA GLU A 56 -6.21 -2.87 -31.23
C GLU A 56 -7.48 -2.87 -32.09
N GLY A 57 -8.51 -2.09 -31.73
CA GLY A 57 -9.79 -2.02 -32.43
C GLY A 57 -10.71 -3.22 -32.18
N LYS A 58 -10.41 -4.06 -31.21
CA LYS A 58 -11.27 -5.20 -30.82
C LYS A 58 -12.36 -4.72 -29.88
N THR A 59 -13.62 -4.92 -30.24
CA THR A 59 -14.79 -4.55 -29.44
C THR A 59 -15.36 -5.78 -28.72
N GLY A 60 -16.10 -5.54 -27.63
CA GLY A 60 -16.77 -6.58 -26.84
C GLY A 60 -15.94 -7.12 -25.65
N PRO A 61 -16.51 -8.03 -24.85
CA PRO A 61 -15.87 -8.57 -23.67
C PRO A 61 -14.68 -9.46 -24.05
N MET A 62 -13.68 -9.46 -23.19
CA MET A 62 -12.49 -10.32 -23.32
C MET A 62 -12.88 -11.80 -23.15
N THR A 63 -12.33 -12.66 -23.96
CA THR A 63 -12.50 -14.12 -23.81
C THR A 63 -11.65 -14.68 -22.68
N ALA A 64 -12.03 -15.84 -22.16
CA ALA A 64 -11.25 -16.52 -21.12
C ALA A 64 -9.81 -16.84 -21.58
N ALA A 65 -9.61 -17.15 -22.87
CA ALA A 65 -8.28 -17.42 -23.43
C ALA A 65 -7.40 -16.16 -23.48
N GLU A 66 -7.97 -15.02 -23.82
CA GLU A 66 -7.26 -13.73 -23.84
C GLU A 66 -6.88 -13.29 -22.42
N LEU A 67 -7.80 -13.48 -21.46
CA LEU A 67 -7.50 -13.20 -20.05
C LEU A 67 -6.38 -14.10 -19.51
N ALA A 68 -6.42 -15.39 -19.80
CA ALA A 68 -5.36 -16.32 -19.40
C ALA A 68 -4.01 -15.94 -20.00
N LYS A 69 -3.98 -15.49 -21.26
CA LYS A 69 -2.77 -14.98 -21.91
C LYS A 69 -2.25 -13.72 -21.21
N ALA A 70 -3.11 -12.73 -20.94
CA ALA A 70 -2.72 -11.51 -20.25
C ALA A 70 -2.13 -11.80 -18.85
N LYS A 71 -2.77 -12.70 -18.08
CA LYS A 71 -2.26 -13.15 -16.79
C LYS A 71 -0.89 -13.82 -16.91
N ALA A 72 -0.68 -14.66 -17.90
CA ALA A 72 0.60 -15.33 -18.13
C ALA A 72 1.71 -14.33 -18.53
N GLU A 73 1.40 -13.33 -19.35
CA GLU A 73 2.33 -12.27 -19.73
C GLU A 73 2.71 -11.39 -18.53
N PHE A 74 1.73 -11.04 -17.70
CA PHE A 74 1.98 -10.32 -16.45
C PHE A 74 2.93 -11.10 -15.52
N LYS A 75 2.68 -12.39 -15.30
CA LYS A 75 3.58 -13.25 -14.50
C LYS A 75 5.01 -13.28 -15.04
N LYS A 76 5.18 -13.32 -16.37
CA LYS A 76 6.53 -13.28 -16.99
C LYS A 76 7.23 -11.95 -16.76
N SER A 77 6.50 -10.83 -16.83
CA SER A 77 7.07 -9.50 -16.60
C SER A 77 7.38 -9.28 -15.11
N ALA A 78 6.50 -9.71 -14.23
CA ALA A 78 6.71 -9.63 -12.78
C ALA A 78 7.96 -10.39 -12.32
N LYS A 79 8.18 -11.62 -12.83
CA LYS A 79 9.39 -12.40 -12.54
C LYS A 79 10.71 -11.73 -12.98
N LYS A 80 10.67 -10.89 -14.02
CA LYS A 80 11.88 -10.12 -14.45
C LYS A 80 12.16 -8.94 -13.53
N SER A 81 11.16 -8.51 -12.76
CA SER A 81 11.19 -7.34 -11.87
C SER A 81 11.31 -7.75 -10.39
N GLU A 82 11.79 -8.96 -10.08
CA GLU A 82 11.96 -9.42 -8.70
C GLU A 82 12.92 -8.49 -7.93
N SER A 83 12.34 -7.48 -7.29
CA SER A 83 13.03 -6.72 -6.26
C SER A 83 13.05 -7.55 -4.97
N LYS A 84 14.21 -7.66 -4.36
CA LYS A 84 14.40 -8.39 -3.10
C LYS A 84 13.46 -7.82 -2.04
N GLU A 85 12.70 -8.68 -1.38
CA GLU A 85 11.86 -8.26 -0.25
C GLU A 85 12.74 -7.63 0.84
N PRO A 86 12.27 -6.56 1.51
CA PRO A 86 12.98 -6.00 2.64
C PRO A 86 13.14 -7.07 3.71
N SER A 87 14.33 -7.24 4.22
CA SER A 87 14.57 -8.15 5.33
C SER A 87 13.99 -7.57 6.64
N LYS A 88 13.70 -8.44 7.61
CA LYS A 88 13.31 -7.99 8.94
C LYS A 88 14.31 -6.96 9.52
N ALA A 89 15.60 -7.17 9.31
CA ALA A 89 16.65 -6.27 9.76
C ALA A 89 16.62 -4.90 9.07
N ASP A 90 16.21 -4.83 7.79
CA ASP A 90 16.07 -3.56 7.07
C ASP A 90 14.88 -2.76 7.59
N ILE A 91 13.78 -3.45 7.90
CA ILE A 91 12.60 -2.85 8.53
C ILE A 91 12.96 -2.30 9.91
N GLU A 92 13.61 -3.12 10.77
CA GLU A 92 14.00 -2.72 12.12
C GLU A 92 14.89 -1.48 12.13
N LYS A 93 15.81 -1.35 11.15
CA LYS A 93 16.69 -0.16 11.01
C LYS A 93 15.93 1.12 10.63
N SER A 94 14.77 1.00 10.01
CA SER A 94 13.97 2.15 9.58
C SER A 94 12.98 2.63 10.65
N LEU A 95 12.84 1.89 11.75
CA LEU A 95 11.92 2.22 12.82
C LEU A 95 12.45 3.37 13.68
N PRO A 96 11.57 4.27 14.14
CA PRO A 96 11.94 5.31 15.10
C PRO A 96 12.28 4.73 16.46
N GLU A 97 13.01 5.50 17.25
CA GLU A 97 13.33 5.13 18.64
C GLU A 97 12.05 4.87 19.45
N GLY A 98 12.04 3.80 20.24
CA GLY A 98 10.89 3.37 21.05
C GLY A 98 9.86 2.54 20.29
N VAL A 99 10.07 2.29 18.99
CA VAL A 99 9.27 1.32 18.21
C VAL A 99 10.09 0.07 17.92
N LYS A 100 9.48 -1.09 18.10
CA LYS A 100 10.10 -2.40 17.88
C LYS A 100 9.23 -3.21 16.92
N LEU A 101 9.86 -3.93 15.97
CA LEU A 101 9.17 -4.90 15.14
C LEU A 101 8.99 -6.21 15.92
N LEU A 102 7.75 -6.52 16.28
CA LEU A 102 7.43 -7.77 17.00
C LEU A 102 7.27 -8.93 16.03
N SER A 103 6.61 -8.71 14.90
CA SER A 103 6.51 -9.71 13.83
C SER A 103 6.42 -9.04 12.46
N TYR A 104 6.91 -9.76 11.47
CA TYR A 104 6.81 -9.43 10.04
C TYR A 104 6.54 -10.72 9.28
N GLY A 105 5.60 -10.68 8.36
CA GLY A 105 5.29 -11.76 7.45
C GLY A 105 4.84 -11.22 6.10
N SER A 106 5.34 -11.83 5.04
CA SER A 106 4.89 -11.57 3.68
C SER A 106 4.51 -12.90 3.06
N LYS A 107 3.38 -12.91 2.34
CA LYS A 107 2.89 -14.07 1.62
C LYS A 107 2.52 -13.66 0.20
N GLU A 108 3.14 -14.28 -0.78
CA GLU A 108 2.77 -14.08 -2.17
C GLU A 108 1.39 -14.67 -2.47
N ARG A 109 0.57 -13.90 -3.17
CA ARG A 109 -0.64 -14.35 -3.88
C ARG A 109 -0.30 -14.61 -5.35
N GLU A 110 -1.20 -15.22 -6.08
CA GLU A 110 -0.99 -15.48 -7.51
C GLU A 110 -0.71 -14.21 -8.32
N PHE A 111 -1.39 -13.10 -7.99
CA PHE A 111 -1.24 -11.78 -8.60
C PHE A 111 -1.18 -10.69 -7.55
N GLY A 112 -0.34 -10.84 -6.54
CA GLY A 112 -0.27 -9.86 -5.48
C GLY A 112 0.51 -10.34 -4.26
N MET A 113 0.27 -9.70 -3.14
CA MET A 113 0.92 -10.07 -1.87
C MET A 113 0.10 -9.65 -0.66
N ASP A 114 0.26 -10.40 0.42
CA ASP A 114 -0.18 -10.02 1.76
C ASP A 114 1.04 -9.71 2.61
N THR A 115 1.04 -8.58 3.28
CA THR A 115 2.11 -8.21 4.19
C THR A 115 1.53 -7.83 5.54
N ASN A 116 2.08 -8.41 6.60
CA ASN A 116 1.65 -8.18 7.95
C ASN A 116 2.81 -7.66 8.78
N PHE A 117 2.57 -6.61 9.54
CA PHE A 117 3.51 -6.04 10.50
C PHE A 117 2.84 -5.97 11.85
N LYS A 118 3.61 -6.29 12.90
CA LYS A 118 3.22 -6.02 14.28
C LYS A 118 4.33 -5.23 14.95
N PHE A 119 3.98 -4.08 15.47
CA PHE A 119 4.88 -3.18 16.17
C PHE A 119 4.56 -3.15 17.67
N GLY A 120 5.59 -3.07 18.51
CA GLY A 120 5.46 -2.60 19.89
C GLY A 120 5.95 -1.16 19.94
N PHE A 121 5.36 -0.33 20.78
CA PHE A 121 5.76 1.06 20.96
C PHE A 121 5.67 1.47 22.43
N ASP A 122 6.58 2.36 22.84
CA ASP A 122 6.60 2.91 24.19
C ASP A 122 5.63 4.09 24.32
N LYS A 123 5.41 4.84 23.23
CA LYS A 123 4.45 5.95 23.14
C LYS A 123 3.72 5.94 21.82
N LEU A 124 2.43 6.19 21.83
CA LEU A 124 1.59 6.19 20.62
C LEU A 124 2.08 7.17 19.55
N SER A 125 2.63 8.34 19.95
CA SER A 125 3.16 9.34 19.03
C SER A 125 4.33 8.84 18.16
N GLN A 126 5.04 7.80 18.60
CA GLN A 126 6.17 7.21 17.86
C GLN A 126 5.70 6.45 16.60
N LEU A 127 4.44 5.95 16.59
CA LEU A 127 3.90 5.26 15.41
C LEU A 127 3.81 6.17 14.18
N VAL A 128 3.57 7.46 14.36
CA VAL A 128 3.50 8.43 13.24
C VAL A 128 4.83 8.50 12.48
N GLY A 129 5.94 8.23 13.14
CA GLY A 129 7.28 8.22 12.53
C GLY A 129 7.69 6.91 11.86
N VAL A 130 6.85 5.86 11.92
CA VAL A 130 7.15 4.57 11.30
C VAL A 130 7.17 4.73 9.79
N LYS A 131 8.30 4.42 9.17
CA LYS A 131 8.46 4.39 7.71
C LYS A 131 8.71 2.96 7.26
N LEU A 132 7.92 2.49 6.31
CA LEU A 132 8.10 1.15 5.78
C LEU A 132 8.93 1.22 4.49
N PRO A 133 9.98 0.39 4.37
CA PRO A 133 10.73 0.30 3.14
C PRO A 133 9.80 -0.26 2.05
N SER A 134 9.59 0.49 0.97
CA SER A 134 8.87 0.01 -0.20
C SER A 134 9.81 -0.76 -1.12
N LYS A 135 9.28 -1.73 -1.86
CA LYS A 135 9.97 -2.37 -2.97
C LYS A 135 10.16 -1.34 -4.09
N GLY A 136 11.23 -0.55 -4.04
CA GLY A 136 11.56 0.40 -5.08
C GLY A 136 12.16 -0.30 -6.28
N GLN A 137 11.59 -0.10 -7.46
CA GLN A 137 12.25 -0.44 -8.71
C GLN A 137 13.41 0.52 -8.94
N GLY A 138 14.62 0.05 -8.72
CA GLY A 138 15.77 0.33 -9.60
C GLY A 138 16.50 1.66 -9.47
N ASP A 139 16.05 2.67 -8.78
CA ASP A 139 16.81 3.91 -8.62
C ASP A 139 17.24 4.09 -7.16
N PRO A 140 18.55 3.97 -6.84
CA PRO A 140 19.05 4.17 -5.48
C PRO A 140 18.86 5.60 -4.96
N THR A 141 18.47 6.55 -5.81
CA THR A 141 18.18 7.93 -5.44
C THR A 141 16.72 8.16 -5.07
N GLN A 142 15.80 7.31 -5.55
CA GLN A 142 14.41 7.32 -5.12
C GLN A 142 14.25 6.46 -3.86
N LYS A 143 14.29 7.10 -2.72
CA LYS A 143 13.81 6.51 -1.46
C LYS A 143 12.29 6.35 -1.58
N ASN A 144 11.86 5.25 -2.21
CA ASN A 144 10.47 4.85 -2.17
C ASN A 144 10.16 4.38 -0.74
N VAL A 145 9.87 5.32 0.10
CA VAL A 145 9.33 5.10 1.44
C VAL A 145 7.82 5.14 1.24
N ILE A 146 7.15 4.04 1.55
CA ILE A 146 5.69 4.14 1.78
C ILE A 146 5.56 5.06 2.99
N ASP A 147 4.91 6.20 2.79
CA ASP A 147 4.57 7.10 3.88
C ASP A 147 3.98 6.29 5.03
N SER A 148 4.24 6.74 6.24
CA SER A 148 3.86 5.99 7.42
C SER A 148 2.43 5.45 7.30
N PRO A 149 2.18 4.15 7.53
CA PRO A 149 0.80 3.64 7.58
C PRO A 149 -0.03 4.34 8.67
N PHE A 150 0.63 5.07 9.55
CA PHE A 150 0.05 5.87 10.63
C PHE A 150 0.13 7.38 10.33
N GLU A 151 0.49 7.78 9.12
CA GLU A 151 0.49 9.16 8.69
C GLU A 151 -0.91 9.76 8.75
N GLY A 152 -1.00 11.00 9.20
CA GLY A 152 -2.29 11.67 9.41
C GLY A 152 -3.00 11.33 10.72
N LEU A 153 -2.42 10.50 11.59
CA LEU A 153 -2.90 10.37 12.96
C LEU A 153 -2.53 11.64 13.75
N GLU A 154 -3.54 12.37 14.16
CA GLU A 154 -3.41 13.45 15.14
C GLU A 154 -3.75 12.93 16.52
N LEU A 155 -2.80 13.06 17.43
CA LEU A 155 -2.94 12.62 18.80
C LEU A 155 -3.01 13.85 19.72
N SER A 156 -4.00 13.90 20.55
CA SER A 156 -4.18 14.99 21.52
C SER A 156 -4.53 14.38 22.88
N GLU A 157 -3.74 14.69 23.89
CA GLU A 157 -3.99 14.30 25.28
C GLU A 157 -4.48 15.50 26.08
N LYS A 158 -5.59 15.33 26.79
CA LYS A 158 -6.11 16.34 27.71
C LYS A 158 -6.64 15.67 28.99
N GLY A 159 -5.86 15.77 30.07
CA GLY A 159 -6.14 15.05 31.30
C GLY A 159 -6.13 13.54 31.03
N ASP A 160 -7.21 12.85 31.41
CA ASP A 160 -7.36 11.39 31.22
C ASP A 160 -7.99 11.03 29.86
N THR A 161 -8.11 11.99 28.96
CA THR A 161 -8.71 11.77 27.64
C THR A 161 -7.67 11.80 26.55
N LEU A 162 -7.55 10.68 25.81
CA LEU A 162 -6.81 10.59 24.56
C LEU A 162 -7.78 10.77 23.40
N THR A 163 -7.50 11.73 22.53
CA THR A 163 -8.23 11.93 21.29
C THR A 163 -7.35 11.51 20.12
N ILE A 164 -7.83 10.56 19.34
CA ILE A 164 -7.18 10.11 18.10
C ILE A 164 -8.05 10.60 16.95
N ARG A 165 -7.45 11.35 16.03
CA ARG A 165 -8.10 11.82 14.80
C ARG A 165 -7.26 11.41 13.60
N THR A 166 -7.91 11.05 12.52
CA THR A 166 -7.26 10.88 11.22
C THR A 166 -7.52 12.13 10.39
N LYS A 167 -6.47 12.79 9.89
CA LYS A 167 -6.65 13.80 8.85
C LYS A 167 -7.15 13.10 7.59
N PRO A 168 -8.24 13.60 6.97
CA PRO A 168 -8.59 13.12 5.64
C PRO A 168 -7.41 13.44 4.72
N GLN A 169 -6.76 12.42 4.17
CA GLN A 169 -5.78 12.62 3.13
C GLN A 169 -6.48 13.22 1.92
N ASN A 170 -6.04 14.40 1.52
CA ASN A 170 -6.59 15.05 0.34
C ASN A 170 -5.84 14.49 -0.88
N PRO A 171 -6.45 13.56 -1.64
CA PRO A 171 -5.75 12.90 -2.76
C PRO A 171 -5.31 13.87 -3.85
N THR A 172 -5.79 15.11 -3.80
CA THR A 172 -5.47 16.16 -4.76
C THR A 172 -4.10 16.82 -4.48
N GLU A 173 -3.59 16.78 -3.25
CA GLU A 173 -2.29 17.36 -2.92
C GLU A 173 -1.14 16.43 -3.32
N SER A 174 -1.25 15.14 -3.07
CA SER A 174 -0.24 14.15 -3.48
C SER A 174 -0.06 14.06 -5.00
N VAL A 175 -1.16 14.24 -5.77
CA VAL A 175 -1.11 14.26 -7.24
C VAL A 175 -0.49 15.57 -7.76
N LYS A 176 -0.66 16.70 -7.05
CA LYS A 176 -0.05 17.99 -7.46
C LYS A 176 1.45 18.02 -7.21
N GLU A 177 1.95 17.44 -6.13
CA GLU A 177 3.38 17.34 -5.88
C GLU A 177 4.07 16.46 -6.94
N GLN A 178 3.48 15.31 -7.28
CA GLN A 178 4.02 14.44 -8.34
C GLN A 178 3.98 15.07 -9.74
N ALA A 179 3.02 15.97 -10.00
CA ALA A 179 2.92 16.68 -11.28
C ALA A 179 3.81 17.93 -11.36
N ALA A 180 4.33 18.42 -10.24
CA ALA A 180 5.24 19.55 -10.21
C ALA A 180 6.72 19.15 -10.42
N ASP A 181 7.04 17.86 -10.22
CA ASP A 181 8.38 17.29 -10.39
C ASP A 181 8.57 16.57 -11.74
N ALA A 182 7.57 16.61 -12.62
CA ALA A 182 7.60 16.02 -13.96
C ALA A 182 7.67 17.09 -15.06
#